data_e0fc243d1e461439f914c46620b2786f
#
_entry.id   e0fc243d1e461439f914c46620b2786f
#
_cell.length_a   1.000
_cell.length_b   1.000
_cell.length_c   1.000
_cell.angle_alpha   90.00
_cell.angle_beta   90.00
_cell.angle_gamma   90.00
#
_symmetry.space_group_name_H-M   'P 1'
#
loop_
_entity.id
_entity.type
_entity.pdbx_description
1 polymer ?
#
loop_
_entity_poly.entity_id
_entity_poly.type
_entity_poly.pdbx_seq_one_letter_code
_entity_poly.pdbx_strand_id
1 'polypeptide(L)'
;MSLNLHKVEILIESYKNITELTTKKKGMVINYMILLNSKAIMPLQPYIVLMSDNYKSIEFSQFGISHFYEFNVREDSQKHFEAVPDGSIDLLFNIGKNEVHTYLSGTVFNLKRWVVGENNTCFGVRFQPGKGILPKEITMDMIVDQDLEIDGRIYGENLPEKIAQADGIKTRMKIFCESYLKLVENNTNHNYQDNLNIYVRDRISELRGNIAIEKLSEETGYSACYIRRIFKQSNGISPKQFAQYIRFQNLLNILSDGNERYDDIAMYCGYYDEPHMMKEFKKYTGVTPEQYNNMIGNKLKPRGSFE
;
A
#
# COMPACT_ATOMS: atom_id res chain seq x y z
N MET A 1 -3.87 -1.30 21.80
CA MET A 1 -5.29 -1.18 22.22
C MET A 1 -6.10 -1.83 21.10
N SER A 2 -6.50 -3.10 21.28
CA SER A 2 -7.19 -3.91 20.28
C SER A 2 -8.46 -3.21 19.82
N LEU A 3 -8.58 -2.94 18.52
CA LEU A 3 -9.84 -2.54 17.94
C LEU A 3 -10.87 -3.63 18.21
N ASN A 4 -11.97 -3.24 18.83
CA ASN A 4 -13.06 -4.10 19.20
C ASN A 4 -13.54 -4.85 17.94
N LEU A 5 -13.13 -6.11 17.78
CA LEU A 5 -13.54 -7.05 16.73
C LEU A 5 -15.05 -6.99 16.45
N HIS A 6 -15.83 -6.68 17.45
CA HIS A 6 -17.29 -6.53 17.39
C HIS A 6 -17.76 -5.41 16.42
N LYS A 7 -16.99 -4.33 16.21
CA LYS A 7 -17.36 -3.28 15.23
C LYS A 7 -16.94 -3.61 13.81
N VAL A 8 -15.88 -4.38 13.63
CA VAL A 8 -15.51 -4.95 12.32
C VAL A 8 -16.50 -6.06 11.95
N GLU A 9 -16.93 -6.86 12.93
CA GLU A 9 -18.02 -7.85 12.77
C GLU A 9 -19.33 -7.19 12.37
N ILE A 10 -19.69 -6.02 12.90
CA ILE A 10 -20.89 -5.26 12.50
C ILE A 10 -20.77 -4.78 11.04
N LEU A 11 -19.59 -4.37 10.57
CA LEU A 11 -19.35 -4.04 9.16
C LEU A 11 -19.46 -5.28 8.28
N ILE A 12 -18.90 -6.42 8.73
CA ILE A 12 -19.00 -7.72 8.06
C ILE A 12 -20.45 -8.23 8.11
N GLU A 13 -21.17 -8.01 9.18
CA GLU A 13 -22.55 -8.44 9.37
C GLU A 13 -23.54 -7.54 8.61
N SER A 14 -23.31 -6.24 8.55
CA SER A 14 -23.99 -5.33 7.63
C SER A 14 -23.77 -5.74 6.18
N TYR A 15 -22.58 -6.21 5.86
CA TYR A 15 -22.22 -6.72 4.55
C TYR A 15 -22.91 -8.06 4.25
N LYS A 16 -22.98 -8.99 5.21
CA LYS A 16 -23.72 -10.26 5.08
C LYS A 16 -25.19 -10.02 4.80
N ASN A 17 -25.81 -9.04 5.44
CA ASN A 17 -27.21 -8.68 5.22
C ASN A 17 -27.48 -8.07 3.84
N ILE A 18 -26.51 -7.37 3.26
CA ILE A 18 -26.58 -6.85 1.87
C ILE A 18 -26.41 -7.99 0.85
N THR A 19 -25.60 -9.02 1.18
CA THR A 19 -25.30 -10.14 0.28
C THR A 19 -26.39 -11.21 0.24
N GLU A 20 -27.40 -11.20 1.09
CA GLU A 20 -28.53 -12.15 1.03
C GLU A 20 -29.42 -12.03 -0.22
N LEU A 21 -29.29 -10.99 -1.01
CA LEU A 21 -30.20 -10.67 -2.12
C LEU A 21 -29.80 -11.18 -3.51
N THR A 22 -28.60 -11.77 -3.76
CA THR A 22 -28.22 -12.24 -5.11
C THR A 22 -27.33 -13.48 -5.13
N THR A 23 -27.88 -14.66 -5.34
CA THR A 23 -27.21 -15.97 -5.18
C THR A 23 -26.11 -16.35 -6.19
N LYS A 24 -26.08 -15.79 -7.40
CA LYS A 24 -25.09 -16.16 -8.45
C LYS A 24 -23.88 -15.19 -8.53
N LYS A 25 -24.06 -13.94 -8.17
CA LYS A 25 -22.97 -12.95 -8.03
C LYS A 25 -22.19 -13.11 -6.74
N LYS A 26 -22.76 -13.71 -5.71
CA LYS A 26 -22.16 -13.93 -4.38
C LYS A 26 -20.84 -14.69 -4.42
N GLY A 27 -20.75 -15.80 -5.14
CA GLY A 27 -19.54 -16.64 -5.17
C GLY A 27 -18.32 -15.89 -5.73
N MET A 28 -18.55 -15.03 -6.72
CA MET A 28 -17.49 -14.29 -7.39
C MET A 28 -16.97 -13.12 -6.54
N VAL A 29 -17.86 -12.41 -5.86
CA VAL A 29 -17.52 -11.33 -4.91
C VAL A 29 -16.78 -11.89 -3.71
N ILE A 30 -17.23 -13.00 -3.14
CA ILE A 30 -16.59 -13.66 -1.99
C ILE A 30 -15.18 -14.13 -2.37
N ASN A 31 -14.99 -14.77 -3.53
CA ASN A 31 -13.68 -15.18 -4.00
C ASN A 31 -12.73 -13.99 -4.21
N TYR A 32 -13.22 -12.91 -4.78
CA TYR A 32 -12.43 -11.69 -4.94
C TYR A 32 -12.04 -11.07 -3.60
N MET A 33 -12.95 -11.02 -2.65
CA MET A 33 -12.66 -10.54 -1.31
C MET A 33 -11.65 -11.41 -0.57
N ILE A 34 -11.72 -12.74 -0.73
CA ILE A 34 -10.73 -13.67 -0.17
C ILE A 34 -9.34 -13.40 -0.77
N LEU A 35 -9.25 -13.17 -2.09
CA LEU A 35 -8.00 -12.85 -2.77
C LEU A 35 -7.40 -11.51 -2.31
N LEU A 36 -8.24 -10.50 -2.02
CA LEU A 36 -7.80 -9.22 -1.47
C LEU A 36 -7.34 -9.32 -0.01
N ASN A 37 -7.79 -10.33 0.74
CA ASN A 37 -7.52 -10.51 2.17
C ASN A 37 -6.31 -11.42 2.47
N SER A 38 -5.57 -11.91 1.46
CA SER A 38 -4.35 -12.70 1.69
C SER A 38 -3.29 -11.85 2.43
N LYS A 39 -2.56 -12.48 3.36
CA LYS A 39 -1.47 -11.82 4.10
C LYS A 39 -0.43 -11.27 3.12
N ALA A 40 -0.30 -9.97 3.05
CA ALA A 40 0.74 -9.29 2.28
C ALA A 40 1.72 -8.60 3.22
N ILE A 41 2.91 -8.30 2.71
CA ILE A 41 3.89 -7.47 3.40
C ILE A 41 3.26 -6.09 3.63
N MET A 42 3.33 -5.59 4.87
CA MET A 42 2.91 -4.23 5.19
C MET A 42 3.92 -3.24 4.60
N PRO A 43 3.52 -2.38 3.67
CA PRO A 43 4.42 -1.41 3.07
C PRO A 43 4.77 -0.31 4.07
N LEU A 44 6.08 -0.09 4.27
CA LEU A 44 6.60 0.93 5.17
C LEU A 44 6.98 2.20 4.41
N GLN A 45 6.62 3.36 4.99
CA GLN A 45 7.04 4.68 4.51
C GLN A 45 7.68 5.47 5.67
N PRO A 46 8.93 5.14 6.01
CA PRO A 46 9.56 5.66 7.22
C PRO A 46 9.71 7.17 7.23
N TYR A 47 9.98 7.78 6.08
CA TYR A 47 10.18 9.22 6.00
C TYR A 47 8.90 10.03 6.23
N ILE A 48 7.73 9.50 5.84
CA ILE A 48 6.44 10.13 6.18
C ILE A 48 6.30 10.23 7.70
N VAL A 49 6.60 9.14 8.42
CA VAL A 49 6.52 9.09 9.89
C VAL A 49 7.53 10.04 10.54
N LEU A 50 8.75 10.16 9.98
CA LEU A 50 9.80 11.01 10.52
C LEU A 50 9.53 12.51 10.31
N MET A 51 8.92 12.87 9.19
CA MET A 51 8.75 14.25 8.72
C MET A 51 7.40 14.86 9.11
N SER A 52 6.49 14.06 9.65
CA SER A 52 5.14 14.50 10.02
C SER A 52 4.98 14.73 11.52
N ASP A 53 3.97 15.53 11.88
CA ASP A 53 3.49 15.67 13.26
C ASP A 53 2.26 14.81 13.49
N ASN A 54 2.10 14.34 14.72
CA ASN A 54 0.93 13.60 15.17
C ASN A 54 0.57 12.39 14.27
N TYR A 55 1.58 11.72 13.70
CA TYR A 55 1.34 10.55 12.85
C TYR A 55 0.56 9.47 13.62
N LYS A 56 -0.53 9.04 13.00
CA LYS A 56 -1.37 7.94 13.49
C LYS A 56 -1.58 6.97 12.34
N SER A 57 -1.63 5.68 12.65
CA SER A 57 -2.00 4.65 11.67
C SER A 57 -2.92 3.62 12.27
N ILE A 58 -3.75 3.02 11.42
CA ILE A 58 -4.67 1.92 11.76
C ILE A 58 -4.48 0.85 10.70
N GLU A 59 -3.96 -0.30 11.10
CA GLU A 59 -3.86 -1.47 10.24
C GLU A 59 -5.24 -1.97 9.83
N PHE A 60 -5.40 -2.28 8.55
CA PHE A 60 -6.66 -2.74 7.99
C PHE A 60 -6.43 -3.66 6.80
N SER A 61 -6.06 -4.92 7.09
CA SER A 61 -5.68 -5.90 6.07
C SER A 61 -6.88 -6.53 5.35
N GLN A 62 -7.82 -5.70 4.87
CA GLN A 62 -9.02 -6.15 4.15
C GLN A 62 -9.21 -5.33 2.87
N PHE A 63 -9.90 -5.90 1.88
CA PHE A 63 -10.26 -5.24 0.61
C PHE A 63 -9.08 -4.66 -0.17
N GLY A 64 -7.89 -5.25 -0.02
CA GLY A 64 -6.68 -4.74 -0.64
C GLY A 64 -6.05 -3.55 0.07
N ILE A 65 -6.64 -3.05 1.15
CA ILE A 65 -6.07 -1.97 1.96
C ILE A 65 -5.04 -2.55 2.91
N SER A 66 -3.92 -1.85 3.12
CA SER A 66 -2.90 -2.18 4.11
C SER A 66 -3.18 -1.47 5.43
N HIS A 67 -3.32 -0.16 5.38
CA HIS A 67 -3.59 0.68 6.54
C HIS A 67 -4.13 2.04 6.15
N PHE A 68 -4.78 2.68 7.11
CA PHE A 68 -5.11 4.10 7.07
C PHE A 68 -4.08 4.87 7.88
N TYR A 69 -3.76 6.08 7.47
CA TYR A 69 -2.86 6.96 8.21
C TYR A 69 -3.36 8.40 8.21
N GLU A 70 -2.97 9.14 9.24
CA GLU A 70 -3.31 10.54 9.42
C GLU A 70 -2.12 11.26 10.05
N PHE A 71 -1.79 12.43 9.54
CA PHE A 71 -0.74 13.28 10.09
C PHE A 71 -1.00 14.75 9.77
N ASN A 72 -0.29 15.63 10.50
CA ASN A 72 -0.26 17.05 10.23
C ASN A 72 1.08 17.43 9.61
N VAL A 73 1.06 18.44 8.75
CA VAL A 73 2.27 19.02 8.16
C VAL A 73 2.84 20.05 9.13
N ARG A 74 4.13 19.93 9.48
CA ARG A 74 4.85 20.83 10.38
C ARG A 74 4.98 22.22 9.75
N GLU A 75 4.86 23.27 10.57
CA GLU A 75 5.08 24.67 10.13
C GLU A 75 6.54 24.96 9.77
N ASP A 76 7.49 24.31 10.46
CA ASP A 76 8.94 24.49 10.32
C ASP A 76 9.63 23.36 9.54
N SER A 77 8.89 22.36 9.06
CA SER A 77 9.44 21.33 8.19
C SER A 77 9.82 21.94 6.82
N GLN A 78 10.94 21.52 6.28
CA GLN A 78 11.25 21.76 4.87
C GLN A 78 10.12 21.13 4.03
N LYS A 79 9.09 21.86 3.71
CA LYS A 79 7.85 21.66 2.94
C LYS A 79 7.77 20.42 2.01
N HIS A 80 8.50 19.35 2.29
CA HIS A 80 8.52 18.16 1.46
C HIS A 80 8.53 16.88 2.29
N PHE A 81 7.86 15.88 1.77
CA PHE A 81 7.85 14.51 2.26
C PHE A 81 8.65 13.63 1.30
N GLU A 82 9.14 12.53 1.80
CA GLU A 82 9.88 11.55 0.99
C GLU A 82 9.16 10.21 1.01
N ALA A 83 9.05 9.56 -0.16
CA ALA A 83 8.54 8.20 -0.30
C ALA A 83 9.61 7.28 -0.84
N VAL A 84 9.56 6.03 -0.37
CA VAL A 84 10.39 4.94 -0.86
C VAL A 84 9.55 3.95 -1.68
N PRO A 85 10.18 3.19 -2.62
CA PRO A 85 9.46 2.19 -3.40
C PRO A 85 8.83 1.10 -2.53
N ASP A 86 7.56 0.76 -2.80
CA ASP A 86 6.84 -0.25 -2.04
C ASP A 86 5.85 -1.11 -2.87
N GLY A 87 5.62 -0.73 -4.12
CA GLY A 87 4.64 -1.41 -4.99
C GLY A 87 3.18 -1.07 -4.69
N SER A 88 2.93 -0.11 -3.82
CA SER A 88 1.59 0.27 -3.34
C SER A 88 1.00 1.43 -4.13
N ILE A 89 -0.29 1.62 -3.93
CA ILE A 89 -1.04 2.81 -4.32
C ILE A 89 -1.44 3.52 -3.04
N ASP A 90 -1.38 4.85 -3.06
CA ASP A 90 -1.88 5.74 -2.01
C ASP A 90 -3.00 6.62 -2.53
N LEU A 91 -4.07 6.72 -1.76
CA LEU A 91 -5.09 7.74 -1.93
C LEU A 91 -5.00 8.70 -0.73
N LEU A 92 -4.61 9.95 -1.00
CA LEU A 92 -4.38 10.97 0.01
C LEU A 92 -5.41 12.10 -0.09
N PHE A 93 -6.09 12.37 1.01
CA PHE A 93 -6.92 13.56 1.20
C PHE A 93 -6.12 14.61 1.97
N ASN A 94 -5.78 15.69 1.30
CA ASN A 94 -5.10 16.84 1.87
C ASN A 94 -6.14 17.87 2.28
N ILE A 95 -6.42 17.95 3.58
CA ILE A 95 -7.52 18.70 4.15
C ILE A 95 -7.00 20.04 4.65
N GLY A 96 -7.28 21.08 3.90
CA GLY A 96 -7.03 22.47 4.26
C GLY A 96 -8.21 23.12 5.00
N LYS A 97 -8.08 24.40 5.26
CA LYS A 97 -9.09 25.18 6.01
C LYS A 97 -10.44 25.30 5.28
N ASN A 98 -10.40 25.48 3.96
CA ASN A 98 -11.58 25.76 3.12
C ASN A 98 -11.74 24.80 1.95
N GLU A 99 -10.76 23.93 1.71
CA GLU A 99 -10.71 23.03 0.56
C GLU A 99 -10.10 21.69 0.94
N VAL A 100 -10.42 20.69 0.15
CA VAL A 100 -9.82 19.35 0.24
C VAL A 100 -9.36 18.93 -1.12
N HIS A 101 -8.07 18.62 -1.25
CA HIS A 101 -7.48 18.08 -2.46
C HIS A 101 -7.30 16.58 -2.30
N THR A 102 -7.56 15.85 -3.36
CA THR A 102 -7.40 14.39 -3.36
C THR A 102 -6.34 13.99 -4.36
N TYR A 103 -5.33 13.26 -3.91
CA TYR A 103 -4.23 12.77 -4.72
C TYR A 103 -4.23 11.25 -4.77
N LEU A 104 -3.97 10.71 -5.94
CA LEU A 104 -3.75 9.29 -6.16
C LEU A 104 -2.31 9.10 -6.65
N SER A 105 -1.53 8.37 -5.86
CA SER A 105 -0.11 8.14 -6.10
C SER A 105 0.15 6.66 -6.26
N GLY A 106 0.91 6.27 -7.29
CA GLY A 106 1.42 4.92 -7.44
C GLY A 106 2.80 4.76 -6.79
N THR A 107 3.34 3.55 -6.88
CA THR A 107 4.70 3.30 -6.38
C THR A 107 5.73 4.16 -7.10
N VAL A 108 6.72 4.64 -6.35
CA VAL A 108 7.83 5.42 -6.88
C VAL A 108 8.98 4.50 -7.33
N PHE A 109 9.83 4.96 -8.26
CA PHE A 109 10.96 4.16 -8.74
C PHE A 109 12.19 4.24 -7.83
N ASN A 110 12.36 5.38 -7.19
CA ASN A 110 13.44 5.68 -6.26
C ASN A 110 12.90 6.57 -5.14
N LEU A 111 13.76 7.02 -4.24
CA LEU A 111 13.37 8.06 -3.27
C LEU A 111 12.79 9.27 -4.01
N LYS A 112 11.55 9.61 -3.72
CA LYS A 112 10.83 10.73 -4.33
C LYS A 112 10.41 11.73 -3.27
N ARG A 113 10.54 13.01 -3.60
CA ARG A 113 10.10 14.13 -2.77
C ARG A 113 8.84 14.75 -3.35
N TRP A 114 7.92 15.12 -2.46
CA TRP A 114 6.74 15.91 -2.84
C TRP A 114 6.42 16.95 -1.77
N VAL A 115 5.71 18.01 -2.18
CA VAL A 115 5.33 19.12 -1.32
C VAL A 115 3.88 18.96 -0.90
N VAL A 116 3.60 19.19 0.38
CA VAL A 116 2.25 19.25 0.95
C VAL A 116 2.03 20.63 1.54
N GLY A 117 0.83 21.19 1.41
CA GLY A 117 0.48 22.49 1.98
C GLY A 117 0.65 22.55 3.48
N GLU A 118 1.12 23.68 4.01
CA GLU A 118 1.33 23.92 5.45
C GLU A 118 -0.01 23.87 6.22
N ASN A 119 0.05 23.45 7.49
CA ASN A 119 -1.08 23.44 8.42
C ASN A 119 -2.29 22.61 7.97
N ASN A 120 -2.08 21.69 7.02
CA ASN A 120 -3.10 20.78 6.55
C ASN A 120 -3.07 19.47 7.35
N THR A 121 -4.24 18.86 7.48
CA THR A 121 -4.36 17.47 7.92
C THR A 121 -4.37 16.57 6.69
N CYS A 122 -3.46 15.61 6.66
CA CYS A 122 -3.39 14.60 5.62
C CYS A 122 -4.03 13.30 6.14
N PHE A 123 -5.05 12.80 5.46
CA PHE A 123 -5.62 11.48 5.69
C PHE A 123 -5.37 10.61 4.48
N GLY A 124 -4.70 9.47 4.67
CA GLY A 124 -4.31 8.57 3.60
C GLY A 124 -4.84 7.17 3.75
N VAL A 125 -5.07 6.54 2.60
CA VAL A 125 -5.44 5.13 2.45
C VAL A 125 -4.35 4.47 1.63
N ARG A 126 -3.53 3.62 2.27
CA ARG A 126 -2.50 2.86 1.59
C ARG A 126 -2.99 1.47 1.27
N PHE A 127 -2.90 1.12 0.00
CA PHE A 127 -3.23 -0.22 -0.46
C PHE A 127 -2.04 -1.18 -0.28
N GLN A 128 -2.33 -2.45 -0.16
CA GLN A 128 -1.30 -3.50 -0.21
C GLN A 128 -0.65 -3.51 -1.61
N PRO A 129 0.65 -3.85 -1.71
CA PRO A 129 1.35 -3.87 -2.99
C PRO A 129 0.56 -4.62 -4.07
N GLY A 130 0.27 -3.92 -5.17
CA GLY A 130 -0.47 -4.44 -6.32
C GLY A 130 -1.95 -4.76 -6.09
N LYS A 131 -2.58 -4.34 -4.97
CA LYS A 131 -3.99 -4.67 -4.65
C LYS A 131 -4.97 -3.50 -4.69
N GLY A 132 -4.52 -2.28 -4.95
CA GLY A 132 -5.40 -1.12 -5.06
C GLY A 132 -6.38 -1.25 -6.23
N ILE A 133 -7.66 -0.93 -5.99
CA ILE A 133 -8.65 -0.83 -7.06
C ILE A 133 -8.68 0.60 -7.55
N LEU A 134 -8.39 0.77 -8.83
CA LEU A 134 -8.48 2.07 -9.51
C LEU A 134 -9.87 2.27 -10.09
N PRO A 135 -10.39 3.50 -10.08
CA PRO A 135 -11.51 3.90 -10.91
C PRO A 135 -11.22 3.61 -12.39
N LYS A 136 -12.27 3.36 -13.19
CA LYS A 136 -12.14 2.94 -14.60
C LYS A 136 -11.39 3.97 -15.47
N GLU A 137 -11.47 5.21 -15.10
CA GLU A 137 -10.90 6.35 -15.82
C GLU A 137 -9.39 6.49 -15.58
N ILE A 138 -8.84 5.78 -14.57
CA ILE A 138 -7.44 5.89 -14.16
C ILE A 138 -6.71 4.58 -14.43
N THR A 139 -5.60 4.69 -15.12
CA THR A 139 -4.71 3.56 -15.43
C THR A 139 -3.41 3.64 -14.61
N MET A 140 -2.72 2.52 -14.44
CA MET A 140 -1.50 2.47 -13.62
C MET A 140 -0.37 3.35 -14.16
N ASP A 141 -0.26 3.53 -15.46
CA ASP A 141 0.74 4.39 -16.10
C ASP A 141 0.53 5.89 -15.82
N MET A 142 -0.69 6.30 -15.46
CA MET A 142 -0.98 7.68 -15.06
C MET A 142 -0.47 8.01 -13.65
N ILE A 143 -0.31 7.00 -12.77
CA ILE A 143 0.00 7.22 -11.36
C ILE A 143 1.37 6.67 -10.92
N VAL A 144 1.97 5.73 -11.66
CA VAL A 144 3.30 5.20 -11.31
C VAL A 144 4.34 6.30 -11.42
N ASP A 145 5.10 6.49 -10.34
CA ASP A 145 6.07 7.59 -10.16
C ASP A 145 5.47 9.00 -10.31
N GLN A 146 4.15 9.11 -10.18
CA GLN A 146 3.39 10.35 -10.27
C GLN A 146 2.45 10.52 -9.07
N ASP A 147 2.07 11.78 -8.80
CA ASP A 147 1.03 12.17 -7.87
C ASP A 147 -0.05 12.88 -8.69
N LEU A 148 -1.13 12.17 -8.97
CA LEU A 148 -2.23 12.65 -9.78
C LEU A 148 -3.28 13.30 -8.89
N GLU A 149 -3.53 14.60 -9.05
CA GLU A 149 -4.68 15.22 -8.42
C GLU A 149 -5.95 14.77 -9.14
N ILE A 150 -6.92 14.29 -8.39
CA ILE A 150 -8.16 13.72 -8.90
C ILE A 150 -9.39 14.35 -8.22
N ASP A 151 -10.54 14.27 -8.87
CA ASP A 151 -11.80 14.47 -8.17
C ASP A 151 -12.10 13.25 -7.28
N GLY A 152 -11.89 13.37 -5.97
CA GLY A 152 -12.08 12.26 -5.04
C GLY A 152 -13.51 11.72 -5.00
N ARG A 153 -14.50 12.42 -5.60
CA ARG A 153 -15.89 11.96 -5.75
C ARG A 153 -16.02 10.71 -6.62
N ILE A 154 -15.01 10.39 -7.43
CA ILE A 154 -14.95 9.11 -8.18
C ILE A 154 -14.93 7.88 -7.25
N TYR A 155 -14.49 8.02 -6.00
CA TYR A 155 -14.55 6.97 -4.97
C TYR A 155 -15.88 6.96 -4.19
N GLY A 156 -16.69 7.99 -4.30
CA GLY A 156 -18.00 8.10 -3.68
C GLY A 156 -18.53 9.52 -3.65
N GLU A 157 -19.83 9.67 -3.82
CA GLU A 157 -20.50 10.96 -3.84
C GLU A 157 -20.22 11.76 -2.54
N ASN A 158 -19.72 12.99 -2.70
CA ASN A 158 -19.33 13.88 -1.61
C ASN A 158 -18.30 13.26 -0.64
N LEU A 159 -17.50 12.30 -1.09
CA LEU A 159 -16.51 11.62 -0.23
C LEU A 159 -15.45 12.58 0.30
N PRO A 160 -14.81 13.44 -0.52
CA PRO A 160 -13.80 14.39 -0.03
C PRO A 160 -14.35 15.31 1.06
N GLU A 161 -15.55 15.84 0.85
CA GLU A 161 -16.22 16.75 1.77
C GLU A 161 -16.58 16.05 3.10
N LYS A 162 -17.07 14.82 3.03
CA LYS A 162 -17.35 14.00 4.22
C LYS A 162 -16.09 13.66 5.01
N ILE A 163 -15.00 13.34 4.32
CA ILE A 163 -13.68 13.09 4.93
C ILE A 163 -13.16 14.37 5.60
N ALA A 164 -13.27 15.53 4.96
CA ALA A 164 -12.82 16.79 5.50
C ALA A 164 -13.60 17.22 6.76
N GLN A 165 -14.92 17.01 6.77
CA GLN A 165 -15.80 17.34 7.89
C GLN A 165 -15.70 16.35 9.07
N ALA A 166 -15.17 15.15 8.83
CA ALA A 166 -15.07 14.11 9.83
C ALA A 166 -13.97 14.44 10.87
N ASP A 167 -14.20 14.09 12.12
CA ASP A 167 -13.20 14.22 13.17
C ASP A 167 -12.48 12.89 13.43
N GLY A 168 -11.16 12.93 13.24
CA GLY A 168 -10.22 11.86 13.55
C GLY A 168 -10.23 10.67 12.60
N ILE A 169 -9.10 9.99 12.59
CA ILE A 169 -8.78 8.90 11.65
C ILE A 169 -9.83 7.77 11.62
N LYS A 170 -10.45 7.42 12.76
CA LYS A 170 -11.43 6.32 12.83
C LYS A 170 -12.73 6.64 12.08
N THR A 171 -13.20 7.90 12.21
CA THR A 171 -14.41 8.36 11.53
C THR A 171 -14.16 8.45 10.02
N ARG A 172 -13.01 9.02 9.61
CA ARG A 172 -12.59 9.08 8.22
C ARG A 172 -12.46 7.70 7.58
N MET A 173 -11.81 6.76 8.29
CA MET A 173 -11.70 5.35 7.86
C MET A 173 -13.08 4.72 7.59
N LYS A 174 -14.03 4.91 8.50
CA LYS A 174 -15.39 4.36 8.34
C LYS A 174 -16.08 4.92 7.09
N ILE A 175 -16.06 6.25 6.93
CA ILE A 175 -16.64 6.95 5.77
C ILE A 175 -16.03 6.44 4.46
N PHE A 176 -14.68 6.30 4.43
CA PHE A 176 -14.00 5.77 3.25
C PHE A 176 -14.43 4.33 2.96
N CYS A 177 -14.41 3.43 3.94
CA CYS A 177 -14.79 2.03 3.75
C CYS A 177 -16.20 1.88 3.20
N GLU A 178 -17.17 2.65 3.68
CA GLU A 178 -18.56 2.61 3.20
C GLU A 178 -18.68 2.97 1.71
N SER A 179 -17.87 3.92 1.23
CA SER A 179 -17.81 4.31 -0.17
C SER A 179 -17.03 3.32 -1.02
N TYR A 180 -15.86 2.89 -0.53
CA TYR A 180 -14.95 2.00 -1.26
C TYR A 180 -15.54 0.60 -1.47
N LEU A 181 -16.33 0.08 -0.52
CA LEU A 181 -17.01 -1.20 -0.67
C LEU A 181 -17.94 -1.23 -1.87
N LYS A 182 -18.65 -0.13 -2.14
CA LYS A 182 -19.49 -0.01 -3.34
C LYS A 182 -18.68 -0.10 -4.64
N LEU A 183 -17.48 0.48 -4.64
CA LEU A 183 -16.55 0.38 -5.77
C LEU A 183 -16.07 -1.06 -5.97
N VAL A 184 -15.70 -1.75 -4.88
CA VAL A 184 -15.28 -3.15 -4.89
C VAL A 184 -16.38 -4.04 -5.47
N GLU A 185 -17.62 -3.86 -5.02
CA GLU A 185 -18.79 -4.62 -5.51
C GLU A 185 -19.03 -4.45 -7.02
N ASN A 186 -18.84 -3.23 -7.51
CA ASN A 186 -19.04 -2.91 -8.93
C ASN A 186 -17.91 -3.40 -9.85
N ASN A 187 -16.72 -3.71 -9.28
CA ASN A 187 -15.53 -4.16 -10.02
C ASN A 187 -15.36 -5.68 -10.08
N THR A 188 -16.43 -6.46 -9.98
CA THR A 188 -16.38 -7.94 -9.88
C THR A 188 -16.16 -8.68 -11.22
N ASN A 189 -15.98 -7.99 -12.33
CA ASN A 189 -15.73 -8.62 -13.63
C ASN A 189 -14.24 -8.95 -13.81
N HIS A 190 -13.81 -10.14 -13.34
CA HIS A 190 -12.47 -10.64 -13.57
C HIS A 190 -12.37 -11.41 -14.88
N ASN A 191 -11.30 -11.15 -15.62
CA ASN A 191 -10.91 -11.92 -16.79
C ASN A 191 -9.68 -12.82 -16.48
N TYR A 192 -9.27 -13.64 -17.44
CA TYR A 192 -8.10 -14.51 -17.30
C TYR A 192 -6.79 -13.75 -17.01
N GLN A 193 -6.65 -12.52 -17.49
CA GLN A 193 -5.48 -11.69 -17.29
C GLN A 193 -5.39 -11.21 -15.83
N ASP A 194 -6.54 -10.90 -15.22
CA ASP A 194 -6.60 -10.53 -13.81
C ASP A 194 -6.18 -11.70 -12.92
N ASN A 195 -6.60 -12.92 -13.22
CA ASN A 195 -6.21 -14.12 -12.48
C ASN A 195 -4.70 -14.38 -12.56
N LEU A 196 -4.08 -14.22 -13.74
CA LEU A 196 -2.65 -14.35 -13.91
C LEU A 196 -1.89 -13.27 -13.14
N ASN A 197 -2.35 -12.02 -13.22
CA ASN A 197 -1.75 -10.91 -12.48
C ASN A 197 -1.80 -11.17 -10.97
N ILE A 198 -2.96 -11.57 -10.45
CA ILE A 198 -3.16 -11.90 -9.03
C ILE A 198 -2.19 -13.01 -8.60
N TYR A 199 -2.13 -14.11 -9.36
CA TYR A 199 -1.23 -15.22 -9.06
C TYR A 199 0.23 -14.78 -9.00
N VAL A 200 0.71 -14.07 -10.02
CA VAL A 200 2.11 -13.61 -10.11
C VAL A 200 2.44 -12.68 -8.94
N ARG A 201 1.58 -11.72 -8.65
CA ARG A 201 1.73 -10.79 -7.52
C ARG A 201 1.81 -11.52 -6.18
N ASP A 202 0.85 -12.39 -5.91
CA ASP A 202 0.75 -13.10 -4.63
C ASP A 202 1.95 -14.04 -4.47
N ARG A 203 2.38 -14.71 -5.55
CA ARG A 203 3.55 -15.59 -5.53
C ARG A 203 4.86 -14.84 -5.26
N ILE A 204 5.03 -13.65 -5.85
CA ILE A 204 6.17 -12.78 -5.54
C ILE A 204 6.13 -12.35 -4.08
N SER A 205 4.97 -11.99 -3.56
CA SER A 205 4.80 -11.54 -2.18
C SER A 205 5.05 -12.67 -1.16
N GLU A 206 4.53 -13.87 -1.41
CA GLU A 206 4.76 -15.08 -0.58
C GLU A 206 6.24 -15.41 -0.45
N LEU A 207 6.98 -15.30 -1.56
CA LEU A 207 8.42 -15.57 -1.61
C LEU A 207 9.28 -14.33 -1.30
N ARG A 208 8.66 -13.27 -0.75
CA ARG A 208 9.34 -12.05 -0.32
C ARG A 208 10.22 -11.43 -1.41
N GLY A 209 9.77 -11.50 -2.66
CA GLY A 209 10.50 -11.01 -3.82
C GLY A 209 11.62 -11.93 -4.32
N ASN A 210 11.79 -13.12 -3.74
CA ASN A 210 12.85 -14.06 -4.13
C ASN A 210 12.34 -15.13 -5.10
N ILE A 211 11.91 -14.70 -6.29
CA ILE A 211 11.45 -15.58 -7.36
C ILE A 211 11.89 -15.07 -8.72
N ALA A 212 12.40 -15.99 -9.56
CA ALA A 212 12.73 -15.70 -10.94
C ALA A 212 11.49 -15.77 -11.85
N ILE A 213 11.48 -14.99 -12.92
CA ILE A 213 10.36 -14.98 -13.89
C ILE A 213 10.21 -16.33 -14.60
N GLU A 214 11.31 -17.05 -14.77
CA GLU A 214 11.35 -18.40 -15.36
C GLU A 214 10.53 -19.37 -14.50
N LYS A 215 10.64 -19.27 -13.18
CA LYS A 215 9.86 -20.09 -12.25
C LYS A 215 8.37 -19.77 -12.32
N LEU A 216 8.01 -18.50 -12.41
CA LEU A 216 6.62 -18.08 -12.63
C LEU A 216 6.08 -18.61 -13.98
N SER A 217 6.92 -18.65 -15.01
CA SER A 217 6.58 -19.22 -16.31
C SER A 217 6.30 -20.72 -16.22
N GLU A 218 7.13 -21.48 -15.52
CA GLU A 218 6.93 -22.90 -15.25
C GLU A 218 5.63 -23.18 -14.48
N GLU A 219 5.39 -22.42 -13.40
CA GLU A 219 4.22 -22.59 -12.52
C GLU A 219 2.89 -22.26 -13.25
N THR A 220 2.90 -21.27 -14.14
CA THR A 220 1.66 -20.77 -14.79
C THR A 220 1.42 -21.36 -16.19
N GLY A 221 2.46 -21.93 -16.82
CA GLY A 221 2.42 -22.35 -18.22
C GLY A 221 2.43 -21.20 -19.24
N TYR A 222 2.50 -19.94 -18.79
CA TYR A 222 2.61 -18.77 -19.68
C TYR A 222 4.07 -18.39 -19.92
N SER A 223 4.38 -17.87 -21.13
CA SER A 223 5.74 -17.41 -21.42
C SER A 223 6.11 -16.20 -20.53
N ALA A 224 7.39 -16.08 -20.16
CA ALA A 224 7.91 -14.96 -19.40
C ALA A 224 7.59 -13.59 -20.04
N CYS A 225 7.57 -13.53 -21.38
CA CYS A 225 7.19 -12.31 -22.12
C CYS A 225 5.73 -11.93 -21.86
N TYR A 226 4.82 -12.90 -21.92
CA TYR A 226 3.39 -12.68 -21.67
C TYR A 226 3.14 -12.23 -20.22
N ILE A 227 3.77 -12.90 -19.24
CA ILE A 227 3.69 -12.54 -17.82
C ILE A 227 4.16 -11.10 -17.61
N ARG A 228 5.33 -10.71 -18.15
CA ARG A 228 5.85 -9.34 -18.04
C ARG A 228 4.87 -8.30 -18.59
N ARG A 229 4.26 -8.58 -19.74
CA ARG A 229 3.31 -7.67 -20.39
C ARG A 229 2.05 -7.48 -19.55
N ILE A 230 1.40 -8.58 -19.14
CA ILE A 230 0.15 -8.52 -18.35
C ILE A 230 0.40 -7.87 -16.99
N PHE A 231 1.45 -8.29 -16.31
CA PHE A 231 1.78 -7.74 -14.98
C PHE A 231 2.09 -6.24 -15.05
N LYS A 232 2.87 -5.79 -16.05
CA LYS A 232 3.17 -4.37 -16.22
C LYS A 232 1.91 -3.55 -16.56
N GLN A 233 1.02 -4.09 -17.37
CA GLN A 233 -0.25 -3.42 -17.69
C GLN A 233 -1.12 -3.20 -16.45
N SER A 234 -1.17 -4.20 -15.55
CA SER A 234 -2.01 -4.15 -14.34
C SER A 234 -1.36 -3.40 -13.17
N ASN A 235 -0.03 -3.35 -13.09
CA ASN A 235 0.69 -2.78 -11.92
C ASN A 235 1.60 -1.58 -12.29
N GLY A 236 1.69 -1.21 -13.55
CA GLY A 236 2.57 -0.12 -14.04
C GLY A 236 4.06 -0.44 -14.04
N ILE A 237 4.50 -1.48 -13.31
CA ILE A 237 5.88 -1.92 -13.18
C ILE A 237 6.05 -3.38 -13.57
N SER A 238 7.29 -3.79 -13.89
CA SER A 238 7.56 -5.18 -14.25
C SER A 238 7.53 -6.11 -13.02
N PRO A 239 7.30 -7.44 -13.19
CA PRO A 239 7.40 -8.41 -12.11
C PRO A 239 8.75 -8.34 -11.37
N LYS A 240 9.84 -8.09 -12.10
CA LYS A 240 11.18 -7.95 -11.53
C LYS A 240 11.29 -6.73 -10.61
N GLN A 241 10.77 -5.57 -11.05
CA GLN A 241 10.75 -4.36 -10.22
C GLN A 241 9.88 -4.57 -8.98
N PHE A 242 8.69 -5.17 -9.16
CA PHE A 242 7.81 -5.49 -8.03
C PHE A 242 8.50 -6.41 -7.02
N ALA A 243 9.17 -7.48 -7.50
CA ALA A 243 9.95 -8.37 -6.64
C ALA A 243 11.07 -7.65 -5.88
N GLN A 244 11.77 -6.70 -6.52
CA GLN A 244 12.78 -5.87 -5.86
C GLN A 244 12.17 -5.00 -4.76
N TYR A 245 10.99 -4.38 -4.99
CA TYR A 245 10.32 -3.56 -3.98
C TYR A 245 9.82 -4.39 -2.80
N ILE A 246 9.24 -5.55 -3.06
CA ILE A 246 8.82 -6.49 -2.00
C ILE A 246 10.02 -6.94 -1.17
N ARG A 247 11.16 -7.26 -1.79
CA ARG A 247 12.39 -7.61 -1.10
C ARG A 247 12.94 -6.47 -0.25
N PHE A 248 12.96 -5.26 -0.81
CA PHE A 248 13.38 -4.05 -0.11
C PHE A 248 12.46 -3.73 1.08
N GLN A 249 11.16 -3.86 0.93
CA GLN A 249 10.21 -3.67 2.04
C GLN A 249 10.38 -4.72 3.14
N ASN A 250 10.70 -5.97 2.77
CA ASN A 250 11.05 -7.00 3.74
C ASN A 250 12.34 -6.64 4.50
N LEU A 251 13.36 -6.10 3.82
CA LEU A 251 14.58 -5.59 4.43
C LEU A 251 14.30 -4.45 5.42
N LEU A 252 13.46 -3.47 5.07
CA LEU A 252 13.06 -2.38 5.99
C LEU A 252 12.43 -2.91 7.28
N ASN A 253 11.55 -3.92 7.18
CA ASN A 253 10.91 -4.53 8.35
C ASN A 253 11.94 -5.20 9.26
N ILE A 254 12.92 -5.94 8.71
CA ILE A 254 13.95 -6.62 9.49
C ILE A 254 14.90 -5.64 10.17
N LEU A 255 15.33 -4.59 9.46
CA LEU A 255 16.20 -3.56 10.02
C LEU A 255 15.57 -2.83 11.22
N SER A 256 14.25 -2.77 11.27
CA SER A 256 13.53 -2.18 12.41
C SER A 256 13.65 -3.01 13.70
N ASP A 257 13.97 -4.31 13.61
CA ASP A 257 14.11 -5.23 14.75
C ASP A 257 15.54 -5.27 15.37
N GLY A 258 16.56 -4.82 14.64
CA GLY A 258 17.76 -4.15 15.17
C GLY A 258 18.91 -4.95 15.75
N ASN A 259 19.14 -6.28 15.52
CA ASN A 259 20.26 -7.01 16.14
C ASN A 259 21.01 -8.02 15.25
N GLU A 260 20.76 -8.08 13.95
CA GLU A 260 21.36 -9.07 13.08
C GLU A 260 22.56 -8.49 12.27
N ARG A 261 23.48 -9.35 11.86
CA ARG A 261 24.59 -8.96 10.98
C ARG A 261 24.07 -8.70 9.57
N TYR A 262 24.61 -7.72 8.89
CA TYR A 262 24.16 -7.35 7.54
C TYR A 262 24.34 -8.46 6.50
N ASP A 263 25.37 -9.33 6.64
CA ASP A 263 25.57 -10.50 5.78
C ASP A 263 24.37 -11.47 5.90
N ASP A 264 23.95 -11.76 7.15
CA ASP A 264 22.83 -12.68 7.42
C ASP A 264 21.51 -12.09 6.93
N ILE A 265 21.31 -10.79 7.15
CA ILE A 265 20.14 -10.06 6.61
C ILE A 265 20.11 -10.12 5.09
N ALA A 266 21.26 -9.90 4.42
CA ALA A 266 21.34 -9.94 2.97
C ALA A 266 20.92 -11.32 2.44
N MET A 267 21.45 -12.40 2.99
CA MET A 267 21.08 -13.78 2.63
C MET A 267 19.60 -14.07 2.88
N TYR A 268 19.09 -13.69 4.06
CA TYR A 268 17.69 -13.90 4.42
C TYR A 268 16.71 -13.16 3.50
N CYS A 269 17.06 -11.95 3.09
CA CYS A 269 16.26 -11.15 2.16
C CYS A 269 16.44 -11.58 0.69
N GLY A 270 17.33 -12.56 0.37
CA GLY A 270 17.55 -13.04 -1.00
C GLY A 270 18.39 -12.10 -1.87
N TYR A 271 19.25 -11.29 -1.25
CA TYR A 271 20.32 -10.57 -1.96
C TYR A 271 21.48 -11.51 -2.27
N TYR A 272 22.22 -11.20 -3.31
CA TYR A 272 23.41 -11.98 -3.69
C TYR A 272 24.53 -11.89 -2.63
N ASP A 273 24.76 -10.68 -2.12
CA ASP A 273 25.73 -10.37 -1.08
C ASP A 273 25.34 -9.06 -0.34
N GLU A 274 26.06 -8.74 0.75
CA GLU A 274 25.89 -7.50 1.50
C GLU A 274 26.10 -6.24 0.63
N PRO A 275 27.18 -6.12 -0.18
CA PRO A 275 27.38 -4.96 -1.06
C PRO A 275 26.21 -4.70 -2.02
N HIS A 276 25.59 -5.75 -2.57
CA HIS A 276 24.41 -5.63 -3.41
C HIS A 276 23.21 -5.08 -2.61
N MET A 277 22.97 -5.63 -1.42
CA MET A 277 21.94 -5.14 -0.50
C MET A 277 22.16 -3.66 -0.15
N MET A 278 23.38 -3.27 0.26
CA MET A 278 23.74 -1.91 0.62
C MET A 278 23.51 -0.92 -0.52
N LYS A 279 23.89 -1.31 -1.74
CA LYS A 279 23.70 -0.48 -2.95
C LYS A 279 22.21 -0.28 -3.27
N GLU A 280 21.40 -1.33 -3.23
CA GLU A 280 19.96 -1.26 -3.49
C GLU A 280 19.28 -0.44 -2.40
N PHE A 281 19.62 -0.65 -1.13
CA PHE A 281 19.09 0.11 0.00
C PHE A 281 19.37 1.61 -0.15
N LYS A 282 20.62 1.98 -0.39
CA LYS A 282 21.00 3.39 -0.59
C LYS A 282 20.31 4.02 -1.82
N LYS A 283 20.10 3.25 -2.88
CA LYS A 283 19.34 3.70 -4.05
C LYS A 283 17.91 4.12 -3.69
N TYR A 284 17.25 3.35 -2.82
CA TYR A 284 15.83 3.56 -2.50
C TYR A 284 15.60 4.48 -1.30
N THR A 285 16.58 4.64 -0.41
CA THR A 285 16.46 5.46 0.80
C THR A 285 17.32 6.72 0.79
N GLY A 286 18.30 6.80 -0.09
CA GLY A 286 19.31 7.89 -0.10
C GLY A 286 20.41 7.74 0.95
N VAL A 287 20.27 6.82 1.93
CA VAL A 287 21.18 6.63 3.06
C VAL A 287 21.63 5.16 3.19
N THR A 288 22.63 4.90 4.02
CA THR A 288 23.01 3.51 4.36
C THR A 288 22.06 2.91 5.40
N PRO A 289 21.97 1.56 5.53
CA PRO A 289 21.20 0.92 6.61
C PRO A 289 21.58 1.41 8.01
N GLU A 290 22.85 1.64 8.27
CA GLU A 290 23.32 2.18 9.55
C GLU A 290 22.82 3.61 9.80
N GLN A 291 22.94 4.49 8.81
CA GLN A 291 22.40 5.86 8.88
C GLN A 291 20.88 5.84 9.07
N TYR A 292 20.19 4.96 8.35
CA TYR A 292 18.76 4.75 8.47
C TYR A 292 18.37 4.34 9.90
N ASN A 293 19.03 3.34 10.48
CA ASN A 293 18.77 2.89 11.85
C ASN A 293 19.00 4.01 12.87
N ASN A 294 20.03 4.83 12.68
CA ASN A 294 20.31 5.99 13.55
C ASN A 294 19.23 7.08 13.43
N MET A 295 18.68 7.31 12.22
CA MET A 295 17.61 8.30 11.98
C MET A 295 16.26 7.86 12.58
N ILE A 296 15.94 6.58 12.44
CA ILE A 296 14.63 6.04 12.81
C ILE A 296 14.57 5.72 14.30
N GLY A 297 15.67 5.20 14.88
CA GLY A 297 15.82 4.93 16.29
C GLY A 297 14.56 4.30 16.92
N ASN A 298 14.10 4.86 18.05
CA ASN A 298 12.91 4.39 18.76
C ASN A 298 11.56 4.83 18.16
N LYS A 299 11.53 5.60 17.07
CA LYS A 299 10.28 6.18 16.52
C LYS A 299 9.44 5.19 15.74
N LEU A 300 10.07 4.19 15.09
CA LEU A 300 9.37 3.15 14.31
C LEU A 300 9.32 1.78 14.99
N LYS A 301 9.81 1.64 16.23
CA LYS A 301 9.57 0.39 16.96
C LYS A 301 8.07 0.19 17.07
N PRO A 302 7.53 -0.97 16.63
CA PRO A 302 6.12 -1.28 16.82
C PRO A 302 5.81 -1.11 18.32
N ARG A 303 4.90 -0.21 18.67
CA ARG A 303 4.35 -0.14 20.02
C ARG A 303 3.42 -1.33 20.19
N GLY A 304 3.99 -2.47 20.57
CA GLY A 304 3.21 -3.65 20.89
C GLY A 304 3.93 -4.96 20.60
N SER A 305 4.98 -5.28 21.35
CA SER A 305 5.17 -6.65 21.76
C SER A 305 3.99 -6.96 22.67
N PHE A 306 3.08 -7.79 22.22
CA PHE A 306 1.99 -8.31 23.04
C PHE A 306 2.60 -9.19 24.13
N GLU A 307 2.48 -8.79 25.40
CA GLU A 307 2.31 -9.69 26.51
C GLU A 307 0.87 -10.20 26.54
#